data_f5656b802c7af431327e05bffe1610ae
#
_entry.id   f5656b802c7af431327e05bffe1610ae
#
_cell.length_a   1.000
_cell.length_b   1.000
_cell.length_c   1.000
_cell.angle_alpha   90.00
_cell.angle_beta   90.00
_cell.angle_gamma   90.00
#
_symmetry.space_group_name_H-M   'P 1'
#
loop_
_entity.id
_entity.type
_entity.pdbx_description
1 polymer ?
#
loop_
_entity_poly.entity_id
_entity_poly.type
_entity_poly.pdbx_seq_one_letter_code
_entity_poly.pdbx_strand_id
1 'polypeptide(L)'
;SALRAKGAYPNGKQPNLQHLIDLVALGTVADVVPLDRNNRILVSKGLDSIRAGKMQPGVSALLSVAGKNAHRISANDLGYILGPRINAAGRLDSINKGVECLTSYDYNTALFYAKELDQINAERRNREVSMQSDAILSLQTISVDDSNSIVLKGDDWHAGIIGLVASRIKEQT
;
A
#
# COMPACT_ATOMS: atom_id res chain seq x y z
N SER A 1 3.05 27.62 0.09
CA SER A 1 3.94 26.82 0.95
C SER A 1 5.01 27.72 1.58
N ALA A 2 5.58 27.29 2.71
CA ALA A 2 6.61 28.04 3.44
C ALA A 2 7.84 28.41 2.57
N LEU A 3 8.25 27.52 1.66
CA LEU A 3 9.35 27.78 0.73
C LEU A 3 9.02 28.90 -0.26
N ARG A 4 7.79 28.99 -0.74
CA ARG A 4 7.34 30.10 -1.59
C ARG A 4 7.35 31.42 -0.84
N ALA A 5 6.83 31.43 0.39
CA ALA A 5 6.82 32.63 1.23
C ALA A 5 8.22 33.10 1.62
N LYS A 6 9.21 32.19 1.72
CA LYS A 6 10.61 32.49 2.01
C LYS A 6 11.43 32.90 0.75
N GLY A 7 10.81 33.01 -0.42
CA GLY A 7 11.54 33.38 -1.65
C GLY A 7 12.58 32.33 -2.09
N ALA A 8 12.40 31.04 -1.72
CA ALA A 8 13.35 29.97 -2.02
C ALA A 8 13.47 29.65 -3.53
N TYR A 9 12.67 30.29 -4.38
CA TYR A 9 12.71 30.12 -5.82
C TYR A 9 13.09 31.44 -6.50
N PRO A 10 14.40 31.80 -6.52
CA PRO A 10 14.87 32.96 -7.28
C PRO A 10 14.48 32.73 -8.76
N ASN A 11 14.07 33.75 -9.45
CA ASN A 11 13.57 33.73 -10.84
C ASN A 11 12.13 33.22 -11.04
N GLY A 12 11.32 33.09 -10.01
CA GLY A 12 9.90 32.72 -10.12
C GLY A 12 9.60 31.31 -10.64
N LYS A 13 10.63 30.51 -10.95
CA LYS A 13 10.47 29.12 -11.42
C LYS A 13 10.18 28.18 -10.27
N GLN A 14 8.93 28.07 -9.88
CA GLN A 14 8.49 27.14 -8.86
C GLN A 14 8.26 25.75 -9.48
N PRO A 15 8.63 24.65 -8.79
CA PRO A 15 8.33 23.32 -9.26
C PRO A 15 6.81 23.13 -9.36
N ASN A 16 6.36 22.56 -10.46
CA ASN A 16 4.97 22.14 -10.60
C ASN A 16 4.80 20.77 -9.92
N LEU A 17 4.20 20.74 -8.73
CA LEU A 17 3.95 19.52 -8.00
C LEU A 17 2.69 18.78 -8.44
N GLN A 18 1.95 19.34 -9.40
CA GLN A 18 0.69 18.74 -9.85
C GLN A 18 0.90 17.36 -10.49
N HIS A 19 2.06 17.12 -11.08
CA HIS A 19 2.41 15.83 -11.67
C HIS A 19 2.65 14.71 -10.63
N LEU A 20 2.72 15.04 -9.34
CA LEU A 20 2.86 14.07 -8.23
C LEU A 20 1.54 13.81 -7.51
N ILE A 21 0.43 14.34 -8.01
CA ILE A 21 -0.87 14.27 -7.31
C ILE A 21 -1.42 12.84 -7.21
N ASP A 22 -1.06 11.98 -8.15
CA ASP A 22 -1.37 10.55 -8.16
C ASP A 22 -0.68 9.82 -7.01
N LEU A 23 0.61 10.12 -6.75
CA LEU A 23 1.34 9.58 -5.60
C LEU A 23 0.76 10.09 -4.27
N VAL A 24 0.35 11.36 -4.20
CA VAL A 24 -0.31 11.92 -3.03
C VAL A 24 -1.63 11.19 -2.76
N ALA A 25 -2.43 10.93 -3.79
CA ALA A 25 -3.67 10.19 -3.65
C ALA A 25 -3.41 8.75 -3.18
N LEU A 26 -2.42 8.07 -3.79
CA LEU A 26 -2.05 6.71 -3.42
C LEU A 26 -1.61 6.63 -1.95
N GLY A 27 -0.66 7.47 -1.51
CA GLY A 27 -0.19 7.48 -0.13
C GLY A 27 -1.30 7.83 0.87
N THR A 28 -2.12 8.85 0.58
CA THR A 28 -3.23 9.25 1.45
C THR A 28 -4.21 8.10 1.70
N VAL A 29 -4.54 7.34 0.65
CA VAL A 29 -5.50 6.22 0.77
C VAL A 29 -4.83 4.96 1.35
N ALA A 30 -3.61 4.63 0.90
CA ALA A 30 -2.91 3.41 1.34
C ALA A 30 -2.55 3.43 2.83
N ASP A 31 -2.27 4.62 3.39
CA ASP A 31 -1.93 4.82 4.79
C ASP A 31 -3.16 5.15 5.67
N VAL A 32 -4.36 5.04 5.11
CA VAL A 32 -5.64 5.25 5.82
C VAL A 32 -5.69 6.62 6.50
N VAL A 33 -5.12 7.65 5.85
CA VAL A 33 -5.15 9.02 6.38
C VAL A 33 -6.60 9.52 6.44
N PRO A 34 -7.03 10.20 7.53
CA PRO A 34 -8.37 10.76 7.63
C PRO A 34 -8.74 11.62 6.41
N LEU A 35 -9.85 11.30 5.76
CA LEU A 35 -10.32 12.00 4.57
C LEU A 35 -11.08 13.28 4.96
N ASP A 36 -10.37 14.24 5.55
CA ASP A 36 -10.87 15.59 5.74
C ASP A 36 -11.11 16.30 4.39
N ARG A 37 -11.54 17.55 4.43
CA ARG A 37 -11.82 18.31 3.22
C ARG A 37 -10.62 18.39 2.28
N ASN A 38 -9.40 18.62 2.82
CA ASN A 38 -8.21 18.79 2.00
C ASN A 38 -7.78 17.46 1.38
N ASN A 39 -7.74 16.39 2.16
CA ASN A 39 -7.36 15.06 1.69
C ASN A 39 -8.36 14.53 0.64
N ARG A 40 -9.66 14.79 0.80
CA ARG A 40 -10.67 14.45 -0.24
C ARG A 40 -10.40 15.17 -1.55
N ILE A 41 -10.05 16.46 -1.52
CA ILE A 41 -9.70 17.22 -2.72
C ILE A 41 -8.45 16.62 -3.38
N LEU A 42 -7.40 16.33 -2.61
CA LEU A 42 -6.15 15.76 -3.12
C LEU A 42 -6.39 14.38 -3.75
N VAL A 43 -7.10 13.49 -3.04
CA VAL A 43 -7.43 12.15 -3.55
C VAL A 43 -8.29 12.22 -4.82
N SER A 44 -9.33 13.07 -4.84
CA SER A 44 -10.16 13.26 -6.03
C SER A 44 -9.34 13.72 -7.23
N LYS A 45 -8.47 14.72 -7.04
CA LYS A 45 -7.60 15.23 -8.12
C LYS A 45 -6.57 14.20 -8.58
N GLY A 46 -6.02 13.41 -7.67
CA GLY A 46 -5.12 12.30 -8.02
C GLY A 46 -5.83 11.22 -8.85
N LEU A 47 -7.03 10.82 -8.45
CA LEU A 47 -7.84 9.88 -9.23
C LEU A 47 -8.19 10.43 -10.62
N ASP A 48 -8.56 11.71 -10.72
CA ASP A 48 -8.83 12.36 -12.00
C ASP A 48 -7.58 12.35 -12.91
N SER A 49 -6.39 12.59 -12.31
CA SER A 49 -5.12 12.54 -13.04
C SER A 49 -4.82 11.15 -13.55
N ILE A 50 -4.99 10.10 -12.72
CA ILE A 50 -4.81 8.70 -13.10
C ILE A 50 -5.77 8.32 -14.23
N ARG A 51 -7.05 8.65 -14.11
CA ARG A 51 -8.09 8.37 -15.13
C ARG A 51 -7.81 9.06 -16.46
N ALA A 52 -7.18 10.22 -16.42
CA ALA A 52 -6.76 10.96 -17.62
C ALA A 52 -5.44 10.43 -18.23
N GLY A 53 -4.85 9.36 -17.67
CA GLY A 53 -3.56 8.83 -18.13
C GLY A 53 -2.36 9.69 -17.74
N LYS A 54 -2.54 10.67 -16.85
CA LYS A 54 -1.50 11.60 -16.37
C LYS A 54 -1.00 11.14 -15.00
N MET A 55 -0.30 10.02 -14.96
CA MET A 55 0.22 9.41 -13.74
C MET A 55 1.69 9.07 -13.88
N GLN A 56 2.36 8.85 -12.75
CA GLN A 56 3.74 8.40 -12.70
C GLN A 56 3.87 6.98 -13.30
N PRO A 57 5.01 6.65 -13.93
CA PRO A 57 5.26 5.32 -14.50
C PRO A 57 5.04 4.19 -13.49
N GLY A 58 5.43 4.39 -12.22
CA GLY A 58 5.23 3.40 -11.15
C GLY A 58 3.77 3.10 -10.86
N VAL A 59 2.91 4.13 -10.82
CA VAL A 59 1.46 3.93 -10.64
C VAL A 59 0.86 3.19 -11.83
N SER A 60 1.27 3.57 -13.06
CA SER A 60 0.85 2.88 -14.28
C SER A 60 1.26 1.42 -14.30
N ALA A 61 2.50 1.11 -13.90
CA ALA A 61 3.03 -0.25 -13.84
C ALA A 61 2.29 -1.10 -12.79
N LEU A 62 2.03 -0.55 -11.60
CA LEU A 62 1.26 -1.23 -10.56
C LEU A 62 -0.18 -1.54 -11.00
N LEU A 63 -0.84 -0.61 -11.71
CA LEU A 63 -2.16 -0.86 -12.29
C LEU A 63 -2.12 -1.98 -13.32
N SER A 64 -1.10 -1.99 -14.19
CA SER A 64 -0.89 -3.00 -15.22
C SER A 64 -0.74 -4.39 -14.61
N VAL A 65 0.15 -4.59 -13.64
CA VAL A 65 0.34 -5.91 -13.00
C VAL A 65 -0.86 -6.35 -12.17
N ALA A 66 -1.64 -5.39 -11.66
CA ALA A 66 -2.89 -5.65 -10.95
C ALA A 66 -4.07 -5.95 -11.89
N GLY A 67 -3.91 -5.86 -13.21
CA GLY A 67 -4.99 -6.03 -14.18
C GLY A 67 -6.08 -4.95 -14.07
N LYS A 68 -5.75 -3.74 -13.62
CA LYS A 68 -6.71 -2.66 -13.41
C LYS A 68 -6.69 -1.63 -14.54
N ASN A 69 -7.90 -1.22 -14.94
CA ASN A 69 -8.05 -0.18 -15.94
C ASN A 69 -7.97 1.21 -15.27
N ALA A 70 -6.98 2.01 -15.67
CA ALA A 70 -6.76 3.34 -15.13
C ALA A 70 -7.99 4.26 -15.26
N HIS A 71 -8.76 4.17 -16.34
CA HIS A 71 -9.95 5.00 -16.56
C HIS A 71 -11.08 4.72 -15.56
N ARG A 72 -11.06 3.57 -14.89
CA ARG A 72 -12.11 3.13 -13.93
C ARG A 72 -11.59 3.02 -12.49
N ILE A 73 -10.39 3.52 -12.24
CA ILE A 73 -9.76 3.43 -10.92
C ILE A 73 -10.58 4.15 -9.86
N SER A 74 -10.69 3.57 -8.68
CA SER A 74 -11.35 4.12 -7.51
C SER A 74 -10.37 4.26 -6.33
N ALA A 75 -10.78 4.96 -5.28
CA ALA A 75 -10.00 5.02 -4.04
C ALA A 75 -9.82 3.63 -3.42
N ASN A 76 -10.83 2.76 -3.49
CA ASN A 76 -10.71 1.38 -3.03
C ASN A 76 -9.60 0.60 -3.76
N ASP A 77 -9.42 0.82 -5.06
CA ASP A 77 -8.33 0.17 -5.80
C ASP A 77 -6.96 0.66 -5.33
N LEU A 78 -6.82 1.96 -5.00
CA LEU A 78 -5.59 2.48 -4.41
C LEU A 78 -5.29 1.83 -3.06
N GLY A 79 -6.28 1.76 -2.17
CA GLY A 79 -6.12 1.25 -0.81
C GLY A 79 -5.99 -0.28 -0.72
N TYR A 80 -6.81 -1.02 -1.48
CA TYR A 80 -6.91 -2.49 -1.34
C TYR A 80 -6.19 -3.28 -2.43
N ILE A 81 -5.71 -2.62 -3.49
CA ILE A 81 -5.03 -3.29 -4.61
C ILE A 81 -3.60 -2.80 -4.76
N LEU A 82 -3.35 -1.49 -4.89
CA LEU A 82 -2.01 -0.96 -5.05
C LEU A 82 -1.25 -0.89 -3.72
N GLY A 83 -1.88 -0.33 -2.67
CA GLY A 83 -1.28 -0.19 -1.34
C GLY A 83 -0.71 -1.51 -0.79
N PRO A 84 -1.46 -2.63 -0.79
CA PRO A 84 -0.96 -3.91 -0.30
C PRO A 84 0.29 -4.44 -1.02
N ARG A 85 0.47 -4.15 -2.33
CA ARG A 85 1.66 -4.53 -3.09
C ARG A 85 2.89 -3.79 -2.61
N ILE A 86 2.75 -2.48 -2.40
CA ILE A 86 3.84 -1.63 -1.88
C ILE A 86 4.18 -2.02 -0.44
N ASN A 87 3.17 -2.17 0.40
CA ASN A 87 3.33 -2.49 1.82
C ASN A 87 3.90 -3.90 2.06
N ALA A 88 3.69 -4.85 1.13
CA ALA A 88 4.22 -6.21 1.25
C ALA A 88 5.76 -6.22 1.23
N ALA A 89 6.41 -5.34 0.47
CA ALA A 89 7.86 -5.20 0.47
C ALA A 89 8.41 -4.89 1.86
N GLY A 90 7.80 -3.94 2.58
CA GLY A 90 8.22 -3.59 3.94
C GLY A 90 7.97 -4.68 4.98
N ARG A 91 7.20 -5.72 4.66
CA ARG A 91 6.90 -6.83 5.57
C ARG A 91 7.78 -8.07 5.35
N LEU A 92 8.11 -8.39 4.11
CA LEU A 92 8.83 -9.62 3.72
C LEU A 92 10.20 -9.35 3.09
N ASP A 93 10.46 -8.14 2.62
CA ASP A 93 11.65 -7.77 1.86
C ASP A 93 12.04 -6.31 2.18
N SER A 94 12.69 -5.63 1.24
CA SER A 94 13.09 -4.23 1.37
C SER A 94 12.01 -3.29 0.82
N ILE A 95 11.60 -2.32 1.63
CA ILE A 95 10.69 -1.23 1.24
C ILE A 95 11.25 -0.42 0.04
N ASN A 96 12.58 -0.47 -0.19
CA ASN A 96 13.23 0.24 -1.28
C ASN A 96 12.65 -0.13 -2.64
N LYS A 97 12.21 -1.39 -2.84
CA LYS A 97 11.56 -1.80 -4.09
C LYS A 97 10.29 -0.99 -4.40
N GLY A 98 9.50 -0.66 -3.37
CA GLY A 98 8.35 0.21 -3.50
C GLY A 98 8.73 1.65 -3.88
N VAL A 99 9.79 2.17 -3.27
CA VAL A 99 10.32 3.50 -3.58
C VAL A 99 10.85 3.54 -5.01
N GLU A 100 11.68 2.58 -5.41
CA GLU A 100 12.23 2.48 -6.77
C GLU A 100 11.11 2.38 -7.83
N CYS A 101 10.09 1.58 -7.57
CA CYS A 101 8.92 1.49 -8.44
C CYS A 101 8.25 2.86 -8.64
N LEU A 102 7.93 3.56 -7.55
CA LEU A 102 7.16 4.79 -7.58
C LEU A 102 7.95 6.01 -8.07
N THR A 103 9.28 6.00 -7.90
CA THR A 103 10.17 7.10 -8.31
C THR A 103 10.84 6.88 -9.66
N SER A 104 10.64 5.74 -10.30
CA SER A 104 11.17 5.46 -11.63
C SER A 104 10.61 6.43 -12.68
N TYR A 105 11.48 6.98 -13.51
CA TYR A 105 11.11 7.82 -14.66
C TYR A 105 10.77 6.99 -15.91
N ASP A 106 11.27 5.76 -15.98
CA ASP A 106 11.06 4.83 -17.09
C ASP A 106 10.04 3.75 -16.72
N TYR A 107 9.08 3.53 -17.64
CA TYR A 107 8.01 2.56 -17.43
C TYR A 107 8.53 1.11 -17.32
N ASN A 108 9.56 0.73 -18.09
CA ASN A 108 10.05 -0.66 -18.07
C ASN A 108 10.72 -0.97 -16.72
N THR A 109 11.50 -0.03 -16.19
CA THR A 109 12.09 -0.11 -14.84
C THR A 109 10.99 -0.17 -13.78
N ALA A 110 9.99 0.69 -13.86
CA ALA A 110 8.84 0.66 -12.97
C ALA A 110 8.08 -0.67 -13.04
N LEU A 111 7.89 -1.22 -14.25
CA LEU A 111 7.20 -2.50 -14.46
C LEU A 111 7.99 -3.69 -13.88
N PHE A 112 9.31 -3.64 -13.97
CA PHE A 112 10.17 -4.65 -13.31
C PHE A 112 9.90 -4.68 -11.81
N TYR A 113 10.00 -3.54 -11.12
CA TYR A 113 9.71 -3.47 -9.69
C TYR A 113 8.25 -3.77 -9.34
N ALA A 114 7.30 -3.33 -10.16
CA ALA A 114 5.89 -3.63 -9.94
C ALA A 114 5.58 -5.13 -9.97
N LYS A 115 6.24 -5.91 -10.85
CA LYS A 115 6.14 -7.37 -10.90
C LYS A 115 6.75 -8.02 -9.65
N GLU A 116 7.89 -7.54 -9.18
CA GLU A 116 8.48 -8.02 -7.93
C GLU A 116 7.56 -7.75 -6.73
N LEU A 117 6.99 -6.55 -6.65
CA LEU A 117 6.03 -6.18 -5.60
C LEU A 117 4.76 -7.04 -5.62
N ASP A 118 4.27 -7.38 -6.81
CA ASP A 118 3.11 -8.29 -6.96
C ASP A 118 3.43 -9.70 -6.48
N GLN A 119 4.62 -10.21 -6.81
CA GLN A 119 5.09 -11.51 -6.35
C GLN A 119 5.26 -11.55 -4.81
N ILE A 120 5.90 -10.55 -4.22
CA ILE A 120 6.06 -10.43 -2.77
C ILE A 120 4.69 -10.34 -2.08
N ASN A 121 3.74 -9.61 -2.65
CA ASN A 121 2.40 -9.53 -2.11
C ASN A 121 1.62 -10.85 -2.22
N ALA A 122 1.82 -11.63 -3.28
CA ALA A 122 1.26 -12.97 -3.40
C ALA A 122 1.84 -13.92 -2.34
N GLU A 123 3.16 -13.90 -2.13
CA GLU A 123 3.84 -14.66 -1.09
C GLU A 123 3.35 -14.28 0.32
N ARG A 124 3.24 -12.97 0.60
CA ARG A 124 2.68 -12.48 1.87
C ARG A 124 1.28 -13.04 2.12
N ARG A 125 0.40 -13.03 1.12
CA ARG A 125 -0.98 -13.57 1.25
C ARG A 125 -0.97 -15.08 1.54
N ASN A 126 -0.13 -15.83 0.85
CA ASN A 126 -0.03 -17.27 1.07
C ASN A 126 0.45 -17.59 2.49
N ARG A 127 1.49 -16.89 2.97
CA ARG A 127 1.98 -17.03 4.36
C ARG A 127 0.92 -16.62 5.38
N GLU A 128 0.17 -15.53 5.11
CA GLU A 128 -0.91 -15.06 5.98
C GLU A 128 -2.01 -16.14 6.14
N VAL A 129 -2.42 -16.77 5.04
CA VAL A 129 -3.42 -17.85 5.06
C VAL A 129 -2.91 -19.06 5.84
N SER A 130 -1.67 -19.50 5.61
CA SER A 130 -1.08 -20.61 6.35
C SER A 130 -1.03 -20.32 7.86
N MET A 131 -0.47 -19.16 8.23
CA MET A 131 -0.36 -18.77 9.64
C MET A 131 -1.73 -18.61 10.31
N GLN A 132 -2.74 -18.12 9.59
CA GLN A 132 -4.11 -18.02 10.10
C GLN A 132 -4.70 -19.40 10.37
N SER A 133 -4.49 -20.37 9.47
CA SER A 133 -4.94 -21.75 9.66
C SER A 133 -4.28 -22.39 10.87
N ASP A 134 -2.98 -22.24 11.05
CA ASP A 134 -2.23 -22.74 12.19
C ASP A 134 -2.72 -22.10 13.52
N ALA A 135 -2.99 -20.80 13.50
CA ALA A 135 -3.52 -20.09 14.66
C ALA A 135 -4.92 -20.57 15.06
N ILE A 136 -5.80 -20.81 14.09
CA ILE A 136 -7.16 -21.35 14.34
C ILE A 136 -7.08 -22.76 14.95
N LEU A 137 -6.21 -23.62 14.42
CA LEU A 137 -5.99 -24.96 14.98
C LEU A 137 -5.49 -24.89 16.43
N SER A 138 -4.56 -23.97 16.71
CA SER A 138 -4.04 -23.76 18.08
C SER A 138 -5.13 -23.26 19.02
N LEU A 139 -6.05 -22.40 18.57
CA LEU A 139 -7.17 -21.93 19.38
C LEU A 139 -8.12 -23.04 19.81
N GLN A 140 -8.32 -24.05 18.96
CA GLN A 140 -9.19 -25.19 19.30
C GLN A 140 -8.66 -26.03 20.48
N THR A 141 -7.39 -25.89 20.80
CA THR A 141 -6.73 -26.63 21.93
C THR A 141 -6.68 -25.81 23.22
N ILE A 142 -7.11 -24.58 23.22
CA ILE A 142 -7.06 -23.63 24.35
C ILE A 142 -8.47 -23.37 24.85
N SER A 143 -8.70 -23.50 26.17
CA SER A 143 -9.94 -23.04 26.80
C SER A 143 -9.91 -21.51 26.90
N VAL A 144 -10.87 -20.82 26.26
CA VAL A 144 -10.92 -19.35 26.14
C VAL A 144 -11.91 -18.74 27.13
N ASP A 145 -12.73 -19.55 27.83
CA ASP A 145 -13.97 -19.13 28.51
C ASP A 145 -13.79 -18.09 29.63
N ASP A 146 -12.57 -17.92 30.19
CA ASP A 146 -12.30 -16.93 31.25
C ASP A 146 -11.11 -16.01 30.95
N SER A 147 -10.60 -15.99 29.72
CA SER A 147 -9.36 -15.28 29.38
C SER A 147 -9.67 -13.94 28.70
N ASN A 148 -9.15 -12.82 29.24
CA ASN A 148 -9.21 -11.50 28.61
C ASN A 148 -8.20 -11.32 27.46
N SER A 149 -7.29 -12.29 27.26
CA SER A 149 -6.28 -12.25 26.21
C SER A 149 -5.83 -13.64 25.82
N ILE A 150 -5.46 -13.80 24.56
CA ILE A 150 -4.93 -15.05 24.01
C ILE A 150 -3.55 -14.76 23.42
N VAL A 151 -2.59 -15.62 23.76
CA VAL A 151 -1.24 -15.59 23.20
C VAL A 151 -1.02 -16.86 22.40
N LEU A 152 -0.72 -16.71 21.11
CA LEU A 152 -0.41 -17.82 20.22
C LEU A 152 1.04 -17.71 19.75
N LYS A 153 1.70 -18.86 19.56
CA LYS A 153 3.06 -18.96 19.04
C LYS A 153 3.12 -19.99 17.92
N GLY A 154 3.85 -19.69 16.88
CA GLY A 154 4.27 -20.62 15.84
C GLY A 154 5.74 -20.40 15.53
N ASP A 155 6.54 -21.48 15.45
CA ASP A 155 7.99 -21.35 15.25
C ASP A 155 8.36 -20.80 13.87
N ASP A 156 7.52 -21.07 12.85
CA ASP A 156 7.71 -20.60 11.47
C ASP A 156 6.93 -19.31 11.15
N TRP A 157 6.35 -18.64 12.16
CA TRP A 157 5.56 -17.45 11.93
C TRP A 157 6.42 -16.24 11.67
N HIS A 158 6.17 -15.59 10.53
CA HIS A 158 6.94 -14.43 10.10
C HIS A 158 6.53 -13.16 10.85
N ALA A 159 7.50 -12.48 11.49
CA ALA A 159 7.26 -11.29 12.31
C ALA A 159 6.52 -10.15 11.57
N GLY A 160 6.76 -9.96 10.28
CA GLY A 160 6.06 -8.94 9.46
C GLY A 160 4.59 -9.25 9.18
N ILE A 161 4.11 -10.47 9.50
CA ILE A 161 2.73 -10.94 9.20
C ILE A 161 1.91 -11.18 10.46
N ILE A 162 2.53 -11.49 11.61
CA ILE A 162 1.82 -11.85 12.85
C ILE A 162 0.73 -10.82 13.22
N GLY A 163 0.97 -9.53 13.06
CA GLY A 163 -0.03 -8.50 13.35
C GLY A 163 -1.27 -8.56 12.46
N LEU A 164 -1.12 -8.97 11.18
CA LEU A 164 -2.25 -9.17 10.28
C LEU A 164 -3.08 -10.38 10.71
N VAL A 165 -2.41 -11.48 11.06
CA VAL A 165 -3.06 -12.70 11.53
C VAL A 165 -3.78 -12.43 12.85
N ALA A 166 -3.14 -11.78 13.82
CA ALA A 166 -3.74 -11.43 15.10
C ALA A 166 -5.01 -10.59 14.92
N SER A 167 -4.99 -9.61 14.01
CA SER A 167 -6.17 -8.79 13.71
C SER A 167 -7.33 -9.63 13.18
N ARG A 168 -7.06 -10.57 12.26
CA ARG A 168 -8.08 -11.45 11.69
C ARG A 168 -8.65 -12.46 12.68
N ILE A 169 -7.79 -13.01 13.54
CA ILE A 169 -8.24 -13.93 14.61
C ILE A 169 -9.15 -13.18 15.58
N LYS A 170 -8.77 -11.99 16.02
CA LYS A 170 -9.59 -11.14 16.88
C LYS A 170 -10.99 -10.83 16.31
N GLU A 171 -11.15 -10.74 14.99
CA GLU A 171 -12.44 -10.51 14.35
C GLU A 171 -13.35 -11.75 14.33
N GLN A 172 -12.79 -12.94 14.61
CA GLN A 172 -13.48 -14.24 14.59
C GLN A 172 -13.78 -14.80 15.98
N THR A 173 -13.15 -14.25 17.01
CA THR A 173 -13.33 -14.60 18.43
C THR A 173 -14.07 -13.50 19.17
#